data_627e318962d4127dd52d707588d8c169
#
_entry.id   627e318962d4127dd52d707588d8c169
#
_cell.length_a   1.000
_cell.length_b   1.000
_cell.length_c   1.000
_cell.angle_alpha   90.00
_cell.angle_beta   90.00
_cell.angle_gamma   90.00
#
_symmetry.space_group_name_H-M   'P 1'
#
loop_
_entity.id
_entity.type
_entity.pdbx_description
1 polymer ?
#
loop_
_entity_poly.entity_id
_entity_poly.type
_entity_poly.pdbx_seq_one_letter_code
_entity_poly.pdbx_strand_id
1 'polypeptide(L)'
;MPLHAIYQLRYAKQEVTPVIKVLVSVAKKRLRHAVDRNRAKRQIREAYRLQHQPLSDALHRRTKQMCIAFVWINETPASTEEVFSSMKKILDSIEKKV
;
A
#
# COMPACT_ATOMS: atom_id res chain seq x y z
N MET A 1 3.22 10.68 9.13
CA MET A 1 2.65 9.44 8.58
C MET A 1 3.70 8.34 8.61
N PRO A 2 3.38 7.13 9.06
CA PRO A 2 4.35 6.03 9.08
C PRO A 2 4.65 5.42 7.72
N LEU A 3 3.80 5.66 6.72
CA LEU A 3 3.90 5.05 5.40
C LEU A 3 4.17 6.04 4.30
N HIS A 4 4.93 5.57 3.32
CA HIS A 4 5.10 6.22 2.04
C HIS A 4 4.78 5.21 0.94
N ALA A 5 4.25 5.67 -0.18
CA ALA A 5 3.91 4.78 -1.29
C ALA A 5 4.58 5.25 -2.58
N ILE A 6 5.13 4.28 -3.30
CA ILE A 6 5.68 4.49 -4.64
C ILE A 6 4.88 3.57 -5.56
N TYR A 7 4.37 4.13 -6.67
CA TYR A 7 3.54 3.34 -7.57
C TYR A 7 3.85 3.62 -9.03
N GLN A 8 3.54 2.65 -9.88
CA GLN A 8 3.69 2.74 -11.32
C GLN A 8 2.40 2.25 -11.97
N LEU A 9 1.87 3.07 -12.87
CA LEU A 9 0.67 2.75 -13.64
C LEU A 9 1.05 2.23 -15.01
N ARG A 10 0.30 1.24 -15.50
CA ARG A 10 0.43 0.71 -16.86
C ARG A 10 -0.96 0.48 -17.44
N TYR A 11 -1.09 0.61 -18.74
CA TYR A 11 -2.29 0.15 -19.43
C TYR A 11 -2.26 -1.38 -19.51
N ALA A 12 -3.39 -2.01 -19.20
CA ALA A 12 -3.52 -3.44 -19.33
C ALA A 12 -3.61 -3.81 -20.81
N LYS A 13 -2.67 -4.61 -21.29
CA LYS A 13 -2.68 -5.11 -22.67
C LYS A 13 -3.63 -6.29 -22.82
N GLN A 14 -3.97 -6.95 -21.74
CA GLN A 14 -4.86 -8.09 -21.65
C GLN A 14 -5.55 -8.05 -20.29
N GLU A 15 -6.67 -8.77 -20.16
CA GLU A 15 -7.27 -8.97 -18.84
C GLU A 15 -6.31 -9.83 -18.01
N VAL A 16 -5.49 -9.17 -17.21
CA VAL A 16 -4.57 -9.82 -16.32
C VAL A 16 -4.99 -9.55 -14.88
N THR A 17 -5.17 -10.59 -14.11
CA THR A 17 -5.34 -10.51 -12.68
C THR A 17 -4.06 -11.02 -11.99
N PRO A 18 -3.58 -10.36 -10.91
CA PRO A 18 -4.21 -9.22 -10.24
C PRO A 18 -3.99 -7.90 -10.99
N VAL A 19 -4.96 -7.00 -10.82
CA VAL A 19 -4.89 -5.63 -11.37
C VAL A 19 -3.86 -4.80 -10.61
N ILE A 20 -3.68 -5.10 -9.33
CA ILE A 20 -2.72 -4.41 -8.47
C ILE A 20 -1.73 -5.43 -7.91
N LYS A 21 -0.45 -5.11 -8.08
CA LYS A 21 0.64 -5.85 -7.45
C LYS A 21 1.16 -5.02 -6.29
N VAL A 22 1.21 -5.61 -5.09
CA VAL A 22 1.56 -4.93 -3.85
C VAL A 22 2.88 -5.46 -3.32
N LEU A 23 3.79 -4.54 -3.00
CA LEU A 23 5.03 -4.82 -2.31
C LEU A 23 5.04 -4.08 -0.97
N VAL A 24 5.58 -4.72 0.06
CA VAL A 24 5.69 -4.12 1.39
C VAL A 24 7.14 -4.15 1.82
N SER A 25 7.67 -2.99 2.21
CA SER A 25 9.06 -2.87 2.63
C SER A 25 9.15 -2.19 3.99
N VAL A 26 9.81 -2.87 4.94
CA VAL A 26 10.13 -2.34 6.25
C VAL A 26 11.62 -2.58 6.50
N ALA A 27 12.43 -1.54 6.35
CA ALA A 27 13.87 -1.65 6.44
C ALA A 27 14.34 -1.87 7.88
N LYS A 28 15.40 -2.67 8.04
CA LYS A 28 16.01 -2.95 9.34
C LYS A 28 16.50 -1.69 10.04
N LYS A 29 16.97 -0.72 9.30
CA LYS A 29 17.43 0.55 9.87
C LYS A 29 16.32 1.40 10.45
N ARG A 30 15.06 1.18 10.01
CA ARG A 30 13.89 1.90 10.52
C ARG A 30 13.35 1.24 11.78
N LEU A 31 13.18 -0.08 11.75
CA LEU A 31 12.74 -0.86 12.91
C LEU A 31 13.74 -1.98 13.13
N ARG A 32 14.53 -1.87 14.19
CA ARG A 32 15.64 -2.79 14.49
C ARG A 32 15.21 -4.21 14.80
N HIS A 33 14.08 -4.35 15.51
CA HIS A 33 13.63 -5.65 15.98
C HIS A 33 12.74 -6.33 14.93
N ALA A 34 13.01 -7.60 14.69
CA ALA A 34 12.24 -8.39 13.73
C ALA A 34 10.76 -8.46 14.09
N VAL A 35 10.43 -8.52 15.37
CA VAL A 35 9.06 -8.53 15.87
C VAL A 35 8.31 -7.27 15.41
N ASP A 36 8.95 -6.12 15.55
CA ASP A 36 8.35 -4.84 15.15
C ASP A 36 8.18 -4.74 13.63
N ARG A 37 9.17 -5.23 12.87
CA ARG A 37 9.06 -5.26 11.41
C ARG A 37 7.93 -6.16 10.95
N ASN A 38 7.80 -7.34 11.53
CA ASN A 38 6.74 -8.28 11.18
C ASN A 38 5.36 -7.72 11.52
N ARG A 39 5.25 -7.04 12.66
CA ARG A 39 4.01 -6.35 13.04
C ARG A 39 3.66 -5.25 12.05
N ALA A 40 4.62 -4.42 11.67
CA ALA A 40 4.40 -3.35 10.69
C ALA A 40 3.93 -3.90 9.36
N LYS A 41 4.55 -4.96 8.86
CA LYS A 41 4.14 -5.62 7.62
C LYS A 41 2.70 -6.13 7.69
N ARG A 42 2.31 -6.75 8.81
CA ARG A 42 0.93 -7.22 9.01
C ARG A 42 -0.06 -6.05 9.04
N GLN A 43 0.30 -4.95 9.72
CA GLN A 43 -0.55 -3.76 9.77
C GLN A 43 -0.76 -3.18 8.37
N ILE A 44 0.29 -3.09 7.56
CA ILE A 44 0.21 -2.58 6.19
C ILE A 44 -0.69 -3.47 5.33
N ARG A 45 -0.47 -4.78 5.36
CA ARG A 45 -1.25 -5.74 4.57
C ARG A 45 -2.72 -5.73 4.95
N GLU A 46 -3.02 -5.69 6.24
CA GLU A 46 -4.40 -5.67 6.72
C GLU A 46 -5.09 -4.35 6.35
N ALA A 47 -4.42 -3.23 6.52
CA ALA A 47 -4.97 -1.92 6.14
C ALA A 47 -5.27 -1.87 4.64
N TYR A 48 -4.39 -2.38 3.82
CA TYR A 48 -4.60 -2.47 2.37
C TYR A 48 -5.77 -3.39 2.03
N ARG A 49 -5.80 -4.59 2.62
CA ARG A 49 -6.87 -5.56 2.37
C ARG A 49 -8.26 -4.97 2.62
N LEU A 50 -8.40 -4.19 3.70
CA LEU A 50 -9.69 -3.64 4.09
C LEU A 50 -10.09 -2.38 3.31
N GLN A 51 -9.15 -1.70 2.67
CA GLN A 51 -9.39 -0.38 2.08
C GLN A 51 -9.12 -0.27 0.58
N HIS A 52 -8.64 -1.32 -0.07
CA HIS A 52 -8.18 -1.22 -1.46
C HIS A 52 -9.30 -1.22 -2.52
N GLN A 53 -10.50 -1.64 -2.16
CA GLN A 53 -11.55 -1.93 -3.15
C GLN A 53 -11.89 -0.73 -4.05
N PRO A 54 -12.04 0.51 -3.55
CA PRO A 54 -12.30 1.64 -4.43
C PRO A 54 -11.21 1.86 -5.48
N LEU A 55 -9.94 1.66 -5.09
CA LEU A 55 -8.81 1.78 -6.03
C LEU A 55 -8.83 0.67 -7.07
N SER A 56 -9.07 -0.57 -6.64
CA SER A 56 -9.20 -1.71 -7.55
C SER A 56 -10.30 -1.49 -8.57
N ASP A 57 -11.46 -1.02 -8.13
CA ASP A 57 -12.60 -0.74 -9.01
C ASP A 57 -12.27 0.36 -10.01
N ALA A 58 -11.59 1.43 -9.58
CA ALA A 58 -11.18 2.52 -10.45
C ALA A 58 -10.21 2.03 -11.53
N LEU A 59 -9.27 1.18 -11.18
CA LEU A 59 -8.31 0.60 -12.14
C LEU A 59 -9.00 -0.31 -13.15
N HIS A 60 -9.96 -1.11 -12.72
CA HIS A 60 -10.75 -1.95 -13.62
C HIS A 60 -11.52 -1.11 -14.63
N ARG A 61 -12.19 -0.05 -14.18
CA ARG A 61 -12.95 0.84 -15.06
C ARG A 61 -12.06 1.53 -16.10
N ARG A 62 -10.82 1.80 -15.75
CA ARG A 62 -9.87 2.50 -16.63
C ARG A 62 -8.97 1.56 -17.45
N THR A 63 -9.14 0.26 -17.28
CA THR A 63 -8.31 -0.76 -17.93
C THR A 63 -6.81 -0.52 -17.65
N LYS A 64 -6.48 -0.28 -16.39
CA LYS A 64 -5.11 -0.01 -15.94
C LYS A 64 -4.66 -1.06 -14.94
N GLN A 65 -3.35 -1.27 -14.90
CA GLN A 65 -2.68 -2.08 -13.90
C GLN A 65 -1.76 -1.19 -13.07
N MET A 66 -1.53 -1.59 -11.83
CA MET A 66 -0.66 -0.84 -10.93
C MET A 66 0.28 -1.76 -10.18
N CYS A 67 1.51 -1.32 -10.04
CA CYS A 67 2.45 -1.89 -9.08
C CYS A 67 2.67 -0.82 -8.00
N ILE A 68 2.41 -1.15 -6.74
CA ILE A 68 2.54 -0.22 -5.63
C ILE A 68 3.43 -0.80 -4.55
N ALA A 69 4.36 0.00 -4.04
CA ALA A 69 5.22 -0.37 -2.93
C ALA A 69 4.91 0.52 -1.73
N PHE A 70 4.54 -0.09 -0.62
CA PHE A 70 4.37 0.61 0.65
C PHE A 70 5.66 0.50 1.44
N VAL A 71 6.22 1.64 1.83
CA VAL A 71 7.50 1.74 2.52
C VAL A 71 7.29 2.34 3.90
N TRP A 72 7.77 1.66 4.93
CA TRP A 72 7.74 2.17 6.30
C TRP A 72 8.81 3.23 6.47
N ILE A 73 8.46 4.41 6.95
CA ILE A 73 9.39 5.53 7.07
C ILE A 73 9.60 6.00 8.51
N ASN A 74 8.79 5.53 9.47
CA ASN A 74 9.00 5.85 10.87
C ASN A 74 10.14 5.01 11.48
N GLU A 75 10.80 5.57 12.48
CA GLU A 75 11.83 4.87 13.24
C GLU A 75 11.27 4.18 14.48
N THR A 76 9.97 4.30 14.71
CA THR A 76 9.26 3.68 15.83
C THR A 76 8.02 2.94 15.31
N PRO A 77 7.55 1.93 16.06
CA PRO A 77 6.27 1.30 15.76
C PRO A 77 5.12 2.32 15.81
N ALA A 78 4.08 2.08 15.02
CA ALA A 78 2.87 2.90 15.01
C ALA A 78 1.67 2.07 15.42
N SER A 79 0.62 2.74 15.87
CA SER A 79 -0.64 2.07 16.18
C SER A 79 -1.32 1.59 14.88
N THR A 80 -2.18 0.59 15.02
CA THR A 80 -2.98 0.12 13.89
C THR A 80 -3.82 1.24 13.30
N GLU A 81 -4.38 2.11 14.14
CA GLU A 81 -5.18 3.26 13.70
C GLU A 81 -4.37 4.23 12.85
N GLU A 82 -3.13 4.51 13.23
CA GLU A 82 -2.25 5.38 12.45
C GLU A 82 -1.94 4.78 11.07
N VAL A 83 -1.69 3.47 11.02
CA VAL A 83 -1.42 2.77 9.77
C VAL A 83 -2.66 2.78 8.88
N PHE A 84 -3.84 2.52 9.43
CA PHE A 84 -5.09 2.56 8.68
C PHE A 84 -5.38 3.95 8.13
N SER A 85 -5.21 4.99 8.94
CA SER A 85 -5.41 6.37 8.53
C SER A 85 -4.45 6.77 7.40
N SER A 86 -3.18 6.41 7.52
CA SER A 86 -2.18 6.66 6.48
C SER A 86 -2.50 5.94 5.19
N MET A 87 -2.90 4.66 5.29
CA MET A 87 -3.29 3.86 4.13
C MET A 87 -4.47 4.48 3.40
N LYS A 88 -5.49 4.92 4.14
CA LYS A 88 -6.66 5.56 3.54
C LYS A 88 -6.28 6.81 2.76
N LYS A 89 -5.45 7.67 3.34
CA LYS A 89 -5.00 8.89 2.67
C LYS A 89 -4.20 8.59 1.40
N ILE A 90 -3.33 7.59 1.45
CA ILE A 90 -2.52 7.17 0.31
C ILE A 90 -3.42 6.65 -0.81
N LEU A 91 -4.32 5.72 -0.49
CA LEU A 91 -5.19 5.09 -1.48
C LEU A 91 -6.16 6.10 -2.10
N ASP A 92 -6.73 7.00 -1.30
CA ASP A 92 -7.61 8.06 -1.79
C ASP A 92 -6.86 9.00 -2.73
N SER A 93 -5.64 9.37 -2.38
CA SER A 93 -4.80 10.24 -3.22
C SER A 93 -4.46 9.60 -4.56
N ILE A 94 -4.12 8.32 -4.55
CA ILE A 94 -3.79 7.57 -5.78
C ILE A 94 -5.04 7.40 -6.64
N GLU A 95 -6.18 7.08 -6.04
CA GLU A 95 -7.45 6.91 -6.76
C GLU A 95 -7.80 8.14 -7.56
N LYS A 96 -7.58 9.34 -7.01
CA LYS A 96 -7.86 10.61 -7.71
C LYS A 96 -6.99 10.81 -8.95
N LYS A 97 -5.83 10.18 -8.99
CA LYS A 97 -4.87 10.32 -10.10
C LYS A 97 -5.06 9.27 -11.20
N VAL A 98 -5.88 8.28 -10.94
CA VAL A 98 -6.09 7.16 -11.87
C VAL A 98 -7.15 7.48 -12.99
#